data_3faba0a6553cf1284b11f9b407d2641b
#
_entry.id   3faba0a6553cf1284b11f9b407d2641b
#
_cell.length_a   1.000
_cell.length_b   1.000
_cell.length_c   1.000
_cell.angle_alpha   90.00
_cell.angle_beta   90.00
_cell.angle_gamma   90.00
#
_symmetry.space_group_name_H-M   'P 1'
#
loop_
_entity.id
_entity.type
_entity.pdbx_description
1 polymer ?
#
loop_
_entity_poly.entity_id
_entity_poly.type
_entity_poly.pdbx_seq_one_letter_code
_entity_poly.pdbx_strand_id
1 'polypeptide(L)'
;MQARACAGLSFLTDEPLFAATGLRVGFSRRWGGVSEAPYDSLNLGDHVEDDPAAVAENRRRLLDAAGLAATEMLTLNQVHGDRVLSLSSADAPAFAAVAAAARAGADGVAVDVPGVTALLCFADCTPVIVASPTGAFAVAHAGWRGALAGIPAKAVSAVAALDAEAGALTDAGDFNAYIGPHIAAACYECGEELVGRFVERFGEACALGTDHLNLEMAVRASLAEAGIAARRIAAAGECTACCDDRYFSYRKSGGRCGRHGAFAGRKE
;
A
#
# COMPACT_ATOMS: atom_id res chain seq x y z
N MET A 1 -6.83 12.47 -3.50
CA MET A 1 -6.47 11.54 -4.61
C MET A 1 -7.47 11.67 -5.74
N GLN A 2 -7.04 11.42 -6.98
CA GLN A 2 -7.89 11.45 -8.17
C GLN A 2 -7.61 10.22 -9.05
N ALA A 3 -8.58 9.81 -9.85
CA ALA A 3 -8.39 8.73 -10.81
C ALA A 3 -7.59 9.22 -12.02
N ARG A 4 -6.58 8.47 -12.41
CA ARG A 4 -5.82 8.65 -13.65
C ARG A 4 -6.05 7.42 -14.54
N ALA A 5 -6.34 7.63 -15.80
CA ALA A 5 -6.42 6.59 -16.82
C ALA A 5 -5.29 6.77 -17.84
N CYS A 6 -4.60 5.68 -18.15
CA CYS A 6 -3.51 5.67 -19.14
C CYS A 6 -3.37 4.28 -19.73
N ALA A 7 -3.29 4.19 -21.07
CA ALA A 7 -3.05 2.94 -21.82
C ALA A 7 -4.01 1.77 -21.45
N GLY A 8 -5.28 2.09 -21.17
CA GLY A 8 -6.28 1.08 -20.79
C GLY A 8 -6.27 0.69 -19.31
N LEU A 9 -5.31 1.18 -18.51
CA LEU A 9 -5.29 1.02 -17.06
C LEU A 9 -5.86 2.25 -16.36
N SER A 10 -6.28 2.07 -15.11
CA SER A 10 -6.60 3.19 -14.23
C SER A 10 -6.09 2.94 -12.80
N PHE A 11 -5.70 4.01 -12.14
CA PHE A 11 -5.26 4.00 -10.75
C PHE A 11 -5.59 5.33 -10.06
N LEU A 12 -5.72 5.30 -8.74
CA LEU A 12 -5.85 6.50 -7.91
C LEU A 12 -4.45 7.05 -7.63
N THR A 13 -4.27 8.37 -7.71
CA THR A 13 -2.96 9.02 -7.50
C THR A 13 -3.12 10.44 -6.94
N ASP A 14 -2.02 11.07 -6.57
CA ASP A 14 -1.92 12.48 -6.19
C ASP A 14 -1.03 13.22 -7.18
N GLU A 15 -1.63 13.91 -8.15
CA GLU A 15 -0.89 14.70 -9.16
C GLU A 15 -0.20 15.94 -8.56
N PRO A 16 -0.78 16.68 -7.60
CA PRO A 16 -0.07 17.74 -6.87
C PRO A 16 1.20 17.27 -6.18
N LEU A 17 1.17 16.12 -5.49
CA LEU A 17 2.37 15.54 -4.88
C LEU A 17 3.42 15.23 -5.95
N PHE A 18 3.00 14.56 -7.03
CA PHE A 18 3.92 14.24 -8.13
C PHE A 18 4.56 15.47 -8.75
N ALA A 19 3.79 16.52 -8.96
CA ALA A 19 4.32 17.80 -9.51
C ALA A 19 5.32 18.47 -8.56
N ALA A 20 5.12 18.35 -7.25
CA ALA A 20 5.96 18.99 -6.23
C ALA A 20 7.25 18.22 -5.94
N THR A 21 7.23 16.88 -5.96
CA THR A 21 8.32 16.03 -5.46
C THR A 21 8.88 15.03 -6.47
N GLY A 22 8.22 14.85 -7.62
CA GLY A 22 8.53 13.77 -8.55
C GLY A 22 8.12 12.37 -8.06
N LEU A 23 7.56 12.27 -6.84
CA LEU A 23 7.11 11.00 -6.27
C LEU A 23 5.72 10.63 -6.83
N ARG A 24 5.65 9.52 -7.53
CA ARG A 24 4.40 8.90 -7.97
C ARG A 24 3.91 7.95 -6.91
N VAL A 25 2.74 8.21 -6.33
CA VAL A 25 2.00 7.28 -5.46
C VAL A 25 0.77 6.79 -6.20
N GLY A 26 0.36 5.54 -5.98
CA GLY A 26 -0.83 5.05 -6.65
C GLY A 26 -1.42 3.76 -6.10
N PHE A 27 -2.74 3.60 -6.36
CA PHE A 27 -3.50 2.38 -6.08
C PHE A 27 -4.16 1.92 -7.38
N SER A 28 -3.72 0.78 -7.93
CA SER A 28 -4.22 0.28 -9.20
C SER A 28 -5.66 -0.26 -9.07
N ARG A 29 -6.38 -0.25 -10.18
CA ARG A 29 -7.61 -1.01 -10.35
C ARG A 29 -7.29 -2.36 -10.99
N ARG A 30 -8.34 -3.22 -11.16
CA ARG A 30 -8.16 -4.60 -11.65
C ARG A 30 -8.11 -4.75 -13.16
N TRP A 31 -8.42 -3.70 -13.94
CA TRP A 31 -8.57 -3.79 -15.40
C TRP A 31 -7.35 -3.26 -16.17
N GLY A 32 -7.16 -3.76 -17.42
CA GLY A 32 -6.11 -3.33 -18.33
C GLY A 32 -4.90 -4.27 -18.39
N GLY A 33 -4.96 -5.40 -17.72
CA GLY A 33 -3.96 -6.46 -17.76
C GLY A 33 -4.23 -7.54 -18.80
N VAL A 34 -3.50 -8.65 -18.67
CA VAL A 34 -3.53 -9.81 -19.57
C VAL A 34 -3.86 -11.12 -18.86
N SER A 35 -4.03 -11.10 -17.54
CA SER A 35 -4.42 -12.28 -16.78
C SER A 35 -5.86 -12.69 -17.12
N GLU A 36 -6.10 -14.01 -17.15
CA GLU A 36 -7.41 -14.60 -17.37
C GLU A 36 -8.16 -14.84 -16.06
N ALA A 37 -9.46 -15.12 -16.14
CA ALA A 37 -10.27 -15.43 -14.96
C ALA A 37 -9.72 -16.64 -14.20
N PRO A 38 -9.70 -16.61 -12.85
CA PRO A 38 -10.32 -15.64 -11.94
C PRO A 38 -9.41 -14.45 -11.58
N TYR A 39 -8.32 -14.23 -12.29
CA TYR A 39 -7.32 -13.18 -12.03
C TYR A 39 -7.47 -11.95 -12.94
N ASP A 40 -8.55 -11.92 -13.72
CA ASP A 40 -8.82 -10.91 -14.77
C ASP A 40 -8.96 -9.49 -14.22
N SER A 41 -8.18 -8.61 -14.78
CA SER A 41 -7.16 -8.80 -15.80
C SER A 41 -5.78 -8.29 -15.35
N LEU A 42 -5.69 -7.26 -14.47
CA LEU A 42 -4.46 -6.66 -13.99
C LEU A 42 -4.04 -7.28 -12.64
N ASN A 43 -3.87 -8.60 -12.61
CA ASN A 43 -3.31 -9.23 -11.43
C ASN A 43 -1.82 -8.91 -11.30
N LEU A 44 -1.43 -8.40 -10.12
CA LEU A 44 -0.05 -8.02 -9.80
C LEU A 44 0.62 -8.98 -8.80
N GLY A 45 -0.16 -9.92 -8.23
CA GLY A 45 0.32 -10.87 -7.24
C GLY A 45 0.91 -12.13 -7.89
N ASP A 46 2.17 -12.42 -7.60
CA ASP A 46 2.89 -13.62 -8.02
C ASP A 46 2.78 -14.81 -7.04
N HIS A 47 2.05 -14.59 -5.94
CA HIS A 47 1.78 -15.60 -4.91
C HIS A 47 0.37 -16.23 -5.04
N VAL A 48 -0.31 -15.99 -6.15
CA VAL A 48 -1.55 -16.65 -6.55
C VAL A 48 -1.29 -17.57 -7.75
N GLU A 49 -2.21 -18.49 -8.05
CA GLU A 49 -2.05 -19.51 -9.10
C GLU A 49 -2.32 -18.93 -10.51
N ASP A 50 -1.74 -17.76 -10.82
CA ASP A 50 -1.81 -17.12 -12.15
C ASP A 50 -0.53 -17.40 -12.96
N ASP A 51 -0.59 -17.20 -14.27
CA ASP A 51 0.58 -17.30 -15.14
C ASP A 51 1.63 -16.24 -14.74
N PRO A 52 2.85 -16.65 -14.34
CA PRO A 52 3.92 -15.71 -14.01
C PRO A 52 4.26 -14.73 -15.14
N ALA A 53 4.11 -15.13 -16.40
CA ALA A 53 4.36 -14.25 -17.54
C ALA A 53 3.28 -13.15 -17.65
N ALA A 54 2.02 -13.51 -17.38
CA ALA A 54 0.92 -12.54 -17.31
C ALA A 54 1.14 -11.54 -16.18
N VAL A 55 1.54 -12.00 -14.99
CA VAL A 55 1.85 -11.13 -13.85
C VAL A 55 3.01 -10.18 -14.16
N ALA A 56 4.08 -10.67 -14.78
CA ALA A 56 5.22 -9.84 -15.18
C ALA A 56 4.81 -8.76 -16.19
N GLU A 57 4.01 -9.10 -17.20
CA GLU A 57 3.47 -8.15 -18.18
C GLU A 57 2.53 -7.12 -17.52
N ASN A 58 1.67 -7.54 -16.58
CA ASN A 58 0.80 -6.64 -15.85
C ASN A 58 1.59 -5.62 -15.03
N ARG A 59 2.64 -6.05 -14.33
CA ARG A 59 3.55 -5.18 -13.58
C ARG A 59 4.25 -4.18 -14.50
N ARG A 60 4.76 -4.63 -15.63
CA ARG A 60 5.36 -3.77 -16.66
C ARG A 60 4.37 -2.70 -17.15
N ARG A 61 3.15 -3.10 -17.52
CA ARG A 61 2.09 -2.16 -17.95
C ARG A 61 1.77 -1.13 -16.89
N LEU A 62 1.67 -1.54 -15.62
CA LEU A 62 1.40 -0.62 -14.52
C LEU A 62 2.52 0.42 -14.38
N LEU A 63 3.79 -0.01 -14.39
CA LEU A 63 4.93 0.91 -14.29
C LEU A 63 4.99 1.87 -15.49
N ASP A 64 4.72 1.40 -16.71
CA ASP A 64 4.63 2.25 -17.89
C ASP A 64 3.54 3.32 -17.74
N ALA A 65 2.33 2.92 -17.36
CA ALA A 65 1.19 3.83 -17.18
C ALA A 65 1.42 4.84 -16.05
N ALA A 66 2.11 4.43 -14.98
CA ALA A 66 2.50 5.28 -13.87
C ALA A 66 3.65 6.24 -14.19
N GLY A 67 4.35 6.00 -15.32
CA GLY A 67 5.54 6.74 -15.69
C GLY A 67 6.79 6.32 -14.93
N LEU A 68 6.84 5.08 -14.44
CA LEU A 68 7.91 4.49 -13.62
C LEU A 68 8.66 3.36 -14.32
N ALA A 69 8.52 3.20 -15.65
CA ALA A 69 9.11 2.10 -16.42
C ALA A 69 10.64 1.94 -16.27
N ALA A 70 11.34 3.03 -15.97
CA ALA A 70 12.80 3.02 -15.80
C ALA A 70 13.25 2.71 -14.35
N THR A 71 12.31 2.44 -13.43
CA THR A 71 12.65 2.13 -12.05
C THR A 71 12.81 0.63 -11.82
N GLU A 72 13.67 0.27 -10.86
CA GLU A 72 13.77 -1.10 -10.37
C GLU A 72 12.62 -1.39 -9.39
N MET A 73 11.92 -2.50 -9.60
CA MET A 73 10.75 -2.83 -8.80
C MET A 73 11.11 -3.66 -7.57
N LEU A 74 10.74 -3.18 -6.40
CA LEU A 74 10.86 -3.88 -5.13
C LEU A 74 9.49 -4.40 -4.67
N THR A 75 9.37 -5.74 -4.57
CA THR A 75 8.18 -6.43 -4.05
C THR A 75 8.50 -7.15 -2.75
N LEU A 76 7.48 -7.45 -1.94
CA LEU A 76 7.65 -8.11 -0.65
C LEU A 76 6.86 -9.43 -0.59
N ASN A 77 7.41 -10.41 0.12
CA ASN A 77 6.62 -11.53 0.63
C ASN A 77 5.82 -11.05 1.85
N GLN A 78 4.56 -10.66 1.62
CA GLN A 78 3.66 -10.14 2.63
C GLN A 78 3.17 -11.27 3.55
N VAL A 79 3.52 -11.21 4.82
CA VAL A 79 3.25 -12.24 5.82
C VAL A 79 2.18 -11.82 6.85
N HIS A 80 1.51 -10.70 6.61
CA HIS A 80 0.54 -10.06 7.51
C HIS A 80 1.14 -9.68 8.87
N GLY A 81 2.45 -9.36 8.88
CA GLY A 81 3.19 -8.89 10.04
C GLY A 81 3.23 -7.36 10.12
N ASP A 82 4.26 -6.86 10.79
CA ASP A 82 4.44 -5.43 11.06
C ASP A 82 5.86 -4.94 10.76
N ARG A 83 6.67 -5.78 10.08
CA ARG A 83 8.03 -5.45 9.70
C ARG A 83 8.04 -4.49 8.53
N VAL A 84 8.71 -3.34 8.70
CA VAL A 84 9.00 -2.36 7.66
C VAL A 84 10.51 -2.38 7.40
N LEU A 85 10.89 -2.55 6.14
CA LEU A 85 12.29 -2.48 5.68
C LEU A 85 12.60 -1.04 5.27
N SER A 86 13.90 -0.68 5.23
CA SER A 86 14.35 0.63 4.77
C SER A 86 15.42 0.48 3.69
N LEU A 87 15.33 1.31 2.63
CA LEU A 87 16.29 1.40 1.54
C LEU A 87 16.73 2.85 1.39
N SER A 88 17.96 3.16 1.84
CA SER A 88 18.59 4.49 1.79
C SER A 88 19.73 4.60 0.76
N SER A 89 20.05 3.51 0.06
CA SER A 89 21.02 3.50 -1.04
C SER A 89 20.52 2.64 -2.20
N ALA A 90 20.70 3.12 -3.42
CA ALA A 90 20.38 2.40 -4.65
C ALA A 90 21.56 1.56 -5.18
N ASP A 91 22.71 1.48 -4.43
CA ASP A 91 23.78 0.60 -4.86
C ASP A 91 23.36 -0.87 -4.87
N ALA A 92 23.92 -1.65 -5.80
CA ALA A 92 23.50 -3.02 -6.02
C ALA A 92 23.59 -3.92 -4.77
N PRO A 93 24.61 -3.81 -3.88
CA PRO A 93 24.66 -4.55 -2.63
C PRO A 93 23.52 -4.19 -1.65
N ALA A 94 23.22 -2.89 -1.46
CA ALA A 94 22.16 -2.45 -0.56
C ALA A 94 20.78 -2.89 -1.08
N PHE A 95 20.51 -2.69 -2.36
CA PHE A 95 19.26 -3.16 -2.97
C PHE A 95 19.11 -4.68 -2.84
N ALA A 96 20.16 -5.46 -3.15
CA ALA A 96 20.12 -6.91 -3.05
C ALA A 96 19.86 -7.40 -1.62
N ALA A 97 20.43 -6.72 -0.61
CA ALA A 97 20.21 -7.04 0.81
C ALA A 97 18.75 -6.80 1.21
N VAL A 98 18.17 -5.64 0.84
CA VAL A 98 16.76 -5.34 1.12
C VAL A 98 15.84 -6.28 0.35
N ALA A 99 16.12 -6.58 -0.92
CA ALA A 99 15.34 -7.53 -1.71
C ALA A 99 15.38 -8.96 -1.13
N ALA A 100 16.52 -9.38 -0.57
CA ALA A 100 16.63 -10.66 0.14
C ALA A 100 15.78 -10.66 1.42
N ALA A 101 15.84 -9.59 2.22
CA ALA A 101 15.02 -9.42 3.42
C ALA A 101 13.52 -9.36 3.09
N ALA A 102 13.15 -8.72 1.98
CA ALA A 102 11.79 -8.66 1.47
C ALA A 102 11.23 -10.05 1.09
N ARG A 103 12.03 -10.87 0.45
CA ARG A 103 11.67 -12.28 0.15
C ARG A 103 11.54 -13.14 1.40
N ALA A 104 12.31 -12.85 2.47
CA ALA A 104 12.20 -13.55 3.75
C ALA A 104 10.93 -13.22 4.53
N GLY A 105 10.29 -12.09 4.23
CA GLY A 105 9.00 -11.66 4.79
C GLY A 105 9.06 -10.26 5.40
N ALA A 106 8.21 -9.39 4.89
CA ALA A 106 7.93 -8.05 5.40
C ALA A 106 6.60 -7.55 4.86
N ASP A 107 5.98 -6.61 5.56
CA ASP A 107 4.69 -6.03 5.19
C ASP A 107 4.78 -4.52 4.91
N GLY A 108 5.98 -3.95 4.95
CA GLY A 108 6.23 -2.58 4.56
C GLY A 108 7.66 -2.36 4.10
N VAL A 109 7.84 -1.31 3.29
CA VAL A 109 9.17 -0.83 2.90
C VAL A 109 9.14 0.69 2.79
N ALA A 110 10.15 1.34 3.37
CA ALA A 110 10.46 2.75 3.21
C ALA A 110 11.65 2.91 2.25
N VAL A 111 11.59 3.91 1.38
CA VAL A 111 12.58 4.15 0.32
C VAL A 111 12.88 5.63 0.24
N ASP A 112 14.16 5.99 0.22
CA ASP A 112 14.65 7.36 -0.02
C ASP A 112 15.69 7.38 -1.15
N VAL A 113 15.47 6.62 -2.19
CA VAL A 113 16.36 6.64 -3.37
C VAL A 113 15.53 6.75 -4.64
N PRO A 114 15.98 7.56 -5.64
CA PRO A 114 15.36 7.55 -6.95
C PRO A 114 15.67 6.25 -7.69
N GLY A 115 14.94 5.98 -8.76
CA GLY A 115 15.15 4.78 -9.58
C GLY A 115 14.55 3.49 -8.99
N VAL A 116 13.85 3.56 -7.83
CA VAL A 116 13.20 2.41 -7.21
C VAL A 116 11.69 2.65 -7.06
N THR A 117 10.90 1.63 -7.36
CA THR A 117 9.46 1.57 -7.10
C THR A 117 9.13 0.41 -6.18
N ALA A 118 8.51 0.69 -5.04
CA ALA A 118 7.89 -0.32 -4.19
C ALA A 118 6.49 -0.66 -4.71
N LEU A 119 6.17 -1.95 -4.84
CA LEU A 119 4.86 -2.47 -5.22
C LEU A 119 4.44 -3.56 -4.24
N LEU A 120 3.33 -3.33 -3.54
CA LEU A 120 2.68 -4.29 -2.65
C LEU A 120 1.30 -4.67 -3.20
N CYS A 121 0.85 -5.88 -2.87
CA CYS A 121 -0.32 -6.53 -3.44
C CYS A 121 -1.46 -6.65 -2.43
N PHE A 122 -2.71 -6.43 -2.89
CA PHE A 122 -3.88 -6.35 -2.02
C PHE A 122 -5.11 -7.01 -2.64
N ALA A 123 -5.95 -7.56 -1.76
CA ALA A 123 -7.34 -7.92 -2.01
C ALA A 123 -8.00 -7.92 -0.62
N ASP A 124 -8.58 -6.79 -0.23
CA ASP A 124 -9.26 -6.45 1.03
C ASP A 124 -8.40 -5.82 2.13
N CYS A 125 -7.15 -6.27 2.38
CA CYS A 125 -6.28 -5.59 3.36
C CYS A 125 -6.04 -4.12 2.99
N THR A 126 -5.78 -3.27 3.98
CA THR A 126 -5.66 -1.82 3.78
C THR A 126 -4.26 -1.43 3.30
N PRO A 127 -4.13 -0.88 2.07
CA PRO A 127 -2.88 -0.29 1.63
C PRO A 127 -2.65 1.05 2.31
N VAL A 128 -1.42 1.30 2.75
CA VAL A 128 -1.00 2.59 3.30
C VAL A 128 0.25 3.07 2.57
N ILE A 129 0.23 4.31 2.09
CA ILE A 129 1.42 4.98 1.55
C ILE A 129 1.67 6.22 2.41
N VAL A 130 2.91 6.40 2.85
CA VAL A 130 3.38 7.61 3.54
C VAL A 130 4.39 8.29 2.64
N ALA A 131 4.28 9.61 2.50
CA ALA A 131 5.16 10.42 1.65
C ALA A 131 5.66 11.66 2.39
N SER A 132 6.97 11.80 2.46
CA SER A 132 7.65 12.99 2.97
C SER A 132 7.72 14.09 1.88
N PRO A 133 7.80 15.37 2.26
CA PRO A 133 8.13 16.48 1.34
C PRO A 133 9.48 16.32 0.62
N THR A 134 10.42 15.56 1.18
CA THR A 134 11.73 15.25 0.58
C THR A 134 11.61 14.32 -0.64
N GLY A 135 10.51 13.57 -0.73
CA GLY A 135 10.30 12.51 -1.70
C GLY A 135 10.63 11.11 -1.14
N ALA A 136 11.10 10.99 0.11
CA ALA A 136 11.13 9.71 0.82
C ALA A 136 9.69 9.21 1.02
N PHE A 137 9.49 7.89 0.93
CA PHE A 137 8.16 7.31 1.03
C PHE A 137 8.18 5.92 1.67
N ALA A 138 7.03 5.47 2.14
CA ALA A 138 6.83 4.06 2.51
C ALA A 138 5.53 3.53 1.89
N VAL A 139 5.52 2.24 1.54
CA VAL A 139 4.32 1.47 1.21
C VAL A 139 4.18 0.35 2.22
N ALA A 140 3.00 0.24 2.86
CA ALA A 140 2.74 -0.73 3.91
C ALA A 140 1.43 -1.48 3.69
N HIS A 141 1.43 -2.76 4.06
CA HIS A 141 0.30 -3.67 4.02
C HIS A 141 -0.31 -3.80 5.41
N ALA A 142 -1.38 -3.08 5.66
CA ALA A 142 -2.11 -3.14 6.92
C ALA A 142 -3.27 -4.15 6.85
N GLY A 143 -2.95 -5.45 6.90
CA GLY A 143 -3.92 -6.46 7.30
C GLY A 143 -4.24 -6.32 8.79
N TRP A 144 -5.28 -7.00 9.32
CA TRP A 144 -5.70 -6.79 10.71
C TRP A 144 -4.57 -7.03 11.74
N ARG A 145 -3.70 -8.04 11.52
CA ARG A 145 -2.56 -8.30 12.42
C ARG A 145 -1.54 -7.16 12.39
N GLY A 146 -1.14 -6.73 11.20
CA GLY A 146 -0.20 -5.63 11.03
C GLY A 146 -0.75 -4.29 11.53
N ALA A 147 -2.04 -4.01 11.30
CA ALA A 147 -2.71 -2.81 11.80
C ALA A 147 -2.73 -2.79 13.34
N LEU A 148 -3.10 -3.91 13.98
CA LEU A 148 -3.10 -4.02 15.44
C LEU A 148 -1.69 -3.88 16.03
N ALA A 149 -0.67 -4.37 15.31
CA ALA A 149 0.75 -4.24 15.68
C ALA A 149 1.36 -2.87 15.31
N GLY A 150 0.58 -1.95 14.73
CA GLY A 150 0.97 -0.56 14.47
C GLY A 150 1.83 -0.35 13.23
N ILE A 151 1.69 -1.19 12.17
CA ILE A 151 2.46 -1.03 10.95
C ILE A 151 2.33 0.36 10.29
N PRO A 152 1.16 1.06 10.33
CA PRO A 152 1.09 2.40 9.78
C PRO A 152 2.02 3.39 10.49
N ALA A 153 2.09 3.33 11.84
CA ALA A 153 3.00 4.17 12.61
C ALA A 153 4.47 3.81 12.34
N LYS A 154 4.79 2.52 12.19
CA LYS A 154 6.14 2.08 11.82
C LYS A 154 6.57 2.56 10.43
N ALA A 155 5.66 2.63 9.47
CA ALA A 155 5.91 3.20 8.15
C ALA A 155 6.25 4.70 8.25
N VAL A 156 5.54 5.46 9.08
CA VAL A 156 5.85 6.88 9.35
C VAL A 156 7.24 7.01 9.98
N SER A 157 7.53 6.23 11.02
CA SER A 157 8.83 6.26 11.70
C SER A 157 9.98 5.90 10.76
N ALA A 158 9.77 4.94 9.85
CA ALA A 158 10.78 4.53 8.87
C ALA A 158 11.08 5.67 7.86
N VAL A 159 10.06 6.40 7.38
CA VAL A 159 10.26 7.56 6.50
C VAL A 159 10.99 8.67 7.25
N ALA A 160 10.58 8.96 8.49
CA ALA A 160 11.25 9.99 9.31
C ALA A 160 12.72 9.65 9.59
N ALA A 161 13.05 8.37 9.78
CA ALA A 161 14.43 7.92 9.95
C ALA A 161 15.26 8.13 8.68
N LEU A 162 14.71 7.82 7.49
CA LEU A 162 15.38 8.07 6.21
C LEU A 162 15.65 9.54 5.97
N ASP A 163 14.66 10.41 6.25
CA ASP A 163 14.83 11.86 6.17
C ASP A 163 15.94 12.37 7.10
N ALA A 164 15.98 11.86 8.34
CA ALA A 164 17.02 12.23 9.30
C ALA A 164 18.42 11.74 8.87
N GLU A 165 18.52 10.52 8.32
CA GLU A 165 19.76 9.98 7.74
C GLU A 165 20.26 10.84 6.57
N ALA A 166 19.34 11.37 5.75
CA ALA A 166 19.64 12.30 4.66
C ALA A 166 19.92 13.75 5.14
N GLY A 167 19.84 14.02 6.45
CA GLY A 167 20.06 15.34 7.04
C GLY A 167 18.89 16.30 6.85
N ALA A 168 17.71 15.82 6.46
CA ALA A 168 16.51 16.63 6.34
C ALA A 168 15.84 16.84 7.71
N LEU A 169 15.41 18.09 7.97
CA LEU A 169 14.68 18.46 9.17
C LEU A 169 13.18 18.47 8.86
N THR A 170 12.58 17.28 8.79
CA THR A 170 11.14 17.08 8.54
C THR A 170 10.42 16.70 9.82
N ASP A 171 9.13 17.06 9.90
CA ASP A 171 8.22 16.63 10.96
C ASP A 171 7.15 15.73 10.34
N ALA A 172 6.74 14.68 11.07
CA ALA A 172 5.70 13.77 10.61
C ALA A 172 4.36 14.50 10.32
N GLY A 173 4.12 15.65 10.95
CA GLY A 173 2.99 16.53 10.65
C GLY A 173 2.99 17.11 9.23
N ASP A 174 4.13 17.11 8.55
CA ASP A 174 4.28 17.56 7.16
C ASP A 174 4.13 16.43 6.14
N PHE A 175 4.15 15.16 6.57
CA PHE A 175 3.99 14.02 5.68
C PHE A 175 2.55 13.88 5.20
N ASN A 176 2.38 13.39 3.98
CA ASN A 176 1.09 12.97 3.47
C ASN A 176 0.93 11.46 3.67
N ALA A 177 -0.27 11.02 4.08
CA ALA A 177 -0.62 9.62 4.15
C ALA A 177 -1.82 9.32 3.24
N TYR A 178 -1.76 8.19 2.57
CA TYR A 178 -2.78 7.73 1.63
C TYR A 178 -3.26 6.35 2.05
N ILE A 179 -4.57 6.21 2.25
CA ILE A 179 -5.24 4.94 2.54
C ILE A 179 -5.94 4.50 1.25
N GLY A 180 -5.49 3.38 0.68
CA GLY A 180 -6.02 2.85 -0.57
C GLY A 180 -7.33 2.09 -0.42
N PRO A 181 -7.89 1.59 -1.54
CA PRO A 181 -9.08 0.75 -1.53
C PRO A 181 -8.87 -0.50 -0.69
N HIS A 182 -9.84 -0.81 0.16
CA HIS A 182 -9.81 -1.94 1.09
C HIS A 182 -11.24 -2.37 1.42
N ILE A 183 -11.41 -3.47 2.15
CA ILE A 183 -12.72 -3.92 2.59
C ILE A 183 -13.29 -2.95 3.64
N ALA A 184 -14.46 -2.38 3.38
CA ALA A 184 -15.14 -1.49 4.32
C ALA A 184 -15.78 -2.25 5.49
N ALA A 185 -16.02 -1.55 6.60
CA ALA A 185 -16.60 -2.12 7.81
C ALA A 185 -17.87 -2.94 7.53
N ALA A 186 -18.81 -2.43 6.71
CA ALA A 186 -20.06 -3.13 6.39
C ALA A 186 -19.88 -4.50 5.69
N CYS A 187 -18.69 -4.79 5.16
CA CYS A 187 -18.35 -6.04 4.50
C CYS A 187 -17.31 -6.87 5.28
N TYR A 188 -16.76 -6.32 6.37
CA TYR A 188 -15.66 -6.95 7.10
C TYR A 188 -16.13 -7.50 8.46
N GLU A 189 -16.99 -8.51 8.39
CA GLU A 189 -17.34 -9.35 9.53
C GLU A 189 -16.13 -10.20 9.94
N CYS A 190 -15.71 -10.13 11.21
CA CYS A 190 -14.53 -10.81 11.73
C CYS A 190 -14.67 -11.28 13.18
N GLY A 191 -15.88 -11.15 13.76
CA GLY A 191 -16.24 -11.63 15.09
C GLY A 191 -15.91 -10.66 16.22
N GLU A 192 -16.67 -10.79 17.31
CA GLU A 192 -16.67 -9.87 18.47
C GLU A 192 -15.30 -9.77 19.16
N GLU A 193 -14.60 -10.90 19.30
CA GLU A 193 -13.29 -10.93 19.96
C GLU A 193 -12.27 -10.02 19.25
N LEU A 194 -12.19 -10.13 17.91
CA LEU A 194 -11.26 -9.32 17.16
C LEU A 194 -11.66 -7.83 17.17
N VAL A 195 -12.94 -7.53 17.00
CA VAL A 195 -13.46 -6.16 17.08
C VAL A 195 -13.16 -5.56 18.46
N GLY A 196 -13.39 -6.30 19.54
CA GLY A 196 -13.09 -5.85 20.90
C GLY A 196 -11.62 -5.46 21.11
N ARG A 197 -10.68 -6.23 20.56
CA ARG A 197 -9.24 -5.89 20.60
C ARG A 197 -8.90 -4.59 19.88
N PHE A 198 -9.59 -4.30 18.77
CA PHE A 198 -9.40 -3.04 18.04
C PHE A 198 -10.03 -1.85 18.78
N VAL A 199 -11.21 -2.05 19.37
CA VAL A 199 -11.86 -1.02 20.21
C VAL A 199 -10.98 -0.67 21.41
N GLU A 200 -10.44 -1.66 22.11
CA GLU A 200 -9.54 -1.45 23.24
C GLU A 200 -8.29 -0.65 22.84
N ARG A 201 -7.72 -0.94 21.64
CA ARG A 201 -6.47 -0.31 21.19
C ARG A 201 -6.68 1.05 20.53
N PHE A 202 -7.76 1.24 19.74
CA PHE A 202 -7.95 2.39 18.88
C PHE A 202 -9.28 3.13 19.08
N GLY A 203 -10.14 2.64 19.94
CA GLY A 203 -11.43 3.26 20.28
C GLY A 203 -12.62 2.75 19.44
N GLU A 204 -13.83 3.15 19.90
CA GLU A 204 -15.11 2.67 19.39
C GLU A 204 -15.33 2.88 17.87
N ALA A 205 -14.67 3.86 17.28
CA ALA A 205 -14.79 4.12 15.85
C ALA A 205 -14.31 2.96 14.96
N CYS A 206 -13.57 1.99 15.55
CA CYS A 206 -13.12 0.78 14.87
C CYS A 206 -14.20 -0.29 14.75
N ALA A 207 -15.34 -0.14 15.43
CA ALA A 207 -16.45 -1.09 15.38
C ALA A 207 -17.61 -0.58 14.54
N LEU A 208 -18.26 -1.49 13.82
CA LEU A 208 -19.60 -1.32 13.26
C LEU A 208 -20.46 -2.49 13.78
N GLY A 209 -21.29 -2.21 14.80
CA GLY A 209 -21.91 -3.27 15.59
C GLY A 209 -20.88 -4.00 16.46
N THR A 210 -21.12 -5.27 16.76
CA THR A 210 -20.26 -6.06 17.66
C THR A 210 -19.22 -6.91 16.93
N ASP A 211 -19.42 -7.19 15.64
CA ASP A 211 -18.70 -8.22 14.88
C ASP A 211 -18.03 -7.71 13.56
N HIS A 212 -18.27 -6.45 13.20
CA HIS A 212 -17.70 -5.84 12.00
C HIS A 212 -16.60 -4.83 12.34
N LEU A 213 -15.44 -4.97 11.69
CA LEU A 213 -14.26 -4.15 11.93
C LEU A 213 -14.12 -3.03 10.90
N ASN A 214 -13.96 -1.80 11.39
CA ASN A 214 -13.55 -0.64 10.60
C ASN A 214 -12.03 -0.48 10.64
N LEU A 215 -11.34 -1.16 9.72
CA LEU A 215 -9.88 -1.17 9.67
C LEU A 215 -9.31 0.20 9.28
N GLU A 216 -10.04 0.99 8.47
CA GLU A 216 -9.63 2.37 8.13
C GLU A 216 -9.47 3.23 9.38
N MET A 217 -10.40 3.15 10.34
CA MET A 217 -10.32 3.95 11.56
C MET A 217 -9.12 3.58 12.44
N ALA A 218 -8.77 2.31 12.51
CA ALA A 218 -7.56 1.85 13.20
C ALA A 218 -6.28 2.38 12.52
N VAL A 219 -6.23 2.32 11.18
CA VAL A 219 -5.12 2.89 10.40
C VAL A 219 -5.01 4.39 10.60
N ARG A 220 -6.12 5.14 10.56
CA ARG A 220 -6.15 6.58 10.82
C ARG A 220 -5.66 6.93 12.22
N ALA A 221 -6.09 6.18 13.24
CA ALA A 221 -5.65 6.38 14.62
C ALA A 221 -4.13 6.14 14.74
N SER A 222 -3.61 5.06 14.16
CA SER A 222 -2.19 4.74 14.16
C SER A 222 -1.34 5.80 13.43
N LEU A 223 -1.81 6.34 12.30
CA LEU A 223 -1.15 7.43 11.58
C LEU A 223 -1.15 8.73 12.40
N ALA A 224 -2.26 9.05 13.06
CA ALA A 224 -2.37 10.23 13.92
C ALA A 224 -1.48 10.12 15.16
N GLU A 225 -1.41 8.97 15.81
CA GLU A 225 -0.48 8.67 16.91
C GLU A 225 0.99 8.89 16.49
N ALA A 226 1.32 8.59 15.23
CA ALA A 226 2.66 8.81 14.66
C ALA A 226 2.92 10.27 14.23
N GLY A 227 1.97 11.19 14.45
CA GLY A 227 2.14 12.61 14.17
C GLY A 227 1.55 13.10 12.84
N ILE A 228 0.97 12.23 12.00
CA ILE A 228 0.35 12.69 10.74
C ILE A 228 -0.89 13.53 11.04
N ALA A 229 -0.91 14.75 10.57
CA ALA A 229 -2.07 15.63 10.73
C ALA A 229 -3.29 15.08 9.97
N ALA A 230 -4.48 15.07 10.59
CA ALA A 230 -5.70 14.50 9.99
C ALA A 230 -6.03 15.04 8.58
N ARG A 231 -5.75 16.34 8.31
CA ARG A 231 -5.93 16.97 7.00
C ARG A 231 -4.99 16.45 5.91
N ARG A 232 -3.95 15.73 6.30
CA ARG A 232 -2.96 15.12 5.40
C ARG A 232 -3.18 13.63 5.18
N ILE A 233 -4.24 13.06 5.75
CA ILE A 233 -4.64 11.67 5.55
C ILE A 233 -5.76 11.63 4.50
N ALA A 234 -5.43 11.21 3.29
CA ALA A 234 -6.40 11.05 2.19
C ALA A 234 -6.76 9.58 2.01
N ALA A 235 -8.04 9.23 2.08
CA ALA A 235 -8.54 7.87 1.82
C ALA A 235 -9.22 7.76 0.46
N ALA A 236 -9.16 6.58 -0.15
CA ALA A 236 -9.86 6.27 -1.39
C ALA A 236 -11.39 6.26 -1.22
N GLY A 237 -11.87 5.82 -0.04
CA GLY A 237 -13.29 5.70 0.25
C GLY A 237 -14.01 4.63 -0.59
N GLU A 238 -13.27 3.69 -1.17
CA GLU A 238 -13.79 2.63 -2.04
C GLU A 238 -13.62 1.27 -1.38
N CYS A 239 -14.74 0.53 -1.21
CA CYS A 239 -14.73 -0.83 -0.67
C CYS A 239 -14.40 -1.85 -1.76
N THR A 240 -13.40 -2.68 -1.56
CA THR A 240 -13.00 -3.71 -2.52
C THR A 240 -14.07 -4.78 -2.73
N ALA A 241 -14.83 -5.13 -1.70
CA ALA A 241 -15.90 -6.12 -1.78
C ALA A 241 -17.18 -5.58 -2.46
N CYS A 242 -17.49 -4.27 -2.31
CA CYS A 242 -18.64 -3.64 -2.97
C CYS A 242 -18.32 -3.22 -4.41
N CYS A 243 -17.04 -2.90 -4.68
CA CYS A 243 -16.54 -2.45 -5.98
C CYS A 243 -15.69 -3.55 -6.64
N ASP A 244 -16.18 -4.78 -6.65
CA ASP A 244 -15.51 -5.94 -7.26
C ASP A 244 -15.45 -5.84 -8.80
N ASP A 245 -16.18 -4.90 -9.37
CA ASP A 245 -16.01 -4.43 -10.76
C ASP A 245 -14.73 -3.62 -10.98
N ARG A 246 -14.11 -3.07 -9.91
CA ARG A 246 -12.92 -2.20 -9.96
C ARG A 246 -11.71 -2.76 -9.23
N TYR A 247 -11.92 -3.62 -8.24
CA TYR A 247 -10.86 -4.17 -7.38
C TYR A 247 -11.02 -5.68 -7.22
N PHE A 248 -9.94 -6.34 -6.85
CA PHE A 248 -10.00 -7.72 -6.38
C PHE A 248 -10.40 -7.74 -4.90
N SER A 249 -11.26 -8.69 -4.53
CA SER A 249 -11.64 -8.94 -3.14
C SER A 249 -11.54 -10.42 -2.81
N TYR A 250 -10.70 -10.75 -1.83
CA TYR A 250 -10.53 -12.11 -1.33
C TYR A 250 -11.82 -12.61 -0.67
N ARG A 251 -12.47 -11.75 0.13
CA ARG A 251 -13.73 -12.03 0.81
C ARG A 251 -14.86 -12.34 -0.19
N LYS A 252 -15.01 -11.49 -1.20
CA LYS A 252 -16.07 -11.60 -2.19
C LYS A 252 -15.90 -12.80 -3.11
N SER A 253 -14.65 -13.13 -3.47
CA SER A 253 -14.32 -14.24 -4.40
C SER A 253 -14.22 -15.60 -3.73
N GLY A 254 -14.36 -15.69 -2.40
CA GLY A 254 -14.13 -16.95 -1.67
C GLY A 254 -12.67 -17.39 -1.67
N GLY A 255 -11.73 -16.47 -1.81
CA GLY A 255 -10.29 -16.73 -1.66
C GLY A 255 -9.50 -16.83 -2.97
N ARG A 256 -10.15 -17.04 -4.12
CA ARG A 256 -9.46 -17.20 -5.40
C ARG A 256 -9.69 -15.99 -6.31
N CYS A 257 -8.71 -15.09 -6.33
CA CYS A 257 -8.73 -13.89 -7.18
C CYS A 257 -7.32 -13.31 -7.34
N GLY A 258 -7.19 -12.35 -8.27
CA GLY A 258 -5.99 -11.56 -8.43
C GLY A 258 -5.72 -10.60 -7.25
N ARG A 259 -4.68 -9.79 -7.42
CA ARG A 259 -4.30 -8.74 -6.47
C ARG A 259 -4.14 -7.42 -7.22
N HIS A 260 -4.77 -6.36 -6.74
CA HIS A 260 -4.46 -5.00 -7.15
C HIS A 260 -3.24 -4.49 -6.35
N GLY A 261 -2.63 -3.38 -6.77
CA GLY A 261 -1.39 -2.89 -6.20
C GLY A 261 -1.51 -1.54 -5.52
N ALA A 262 -0.72 -1.36 -4.45
CA ALA A 262 -0.29 -0.05 -3.99
C ALA A 262 1.18 0.12 -4.36
N PHE A 263 1.52 1.25 -4.97
CA PHE A 263 2.87 1.50 -5.44
C PHE A 263 3.29 2.95 -5.18
N ALA A 264 4.59 3.10 -4.94
CA ALA A 264 5.21 4.41 -4.89
C ALA A 264 6.63 4.34 -5.45
N GLY A 265 7.05 5.38 -6.15
CA GLY A 265 8.38 5.46 -6.73
C GLY A 265 8.64 6.81 -7.39
N ARG A 266 9.92 7.14 -7.56
CA ARG A 266 10.36 8.30 -8.35
C ARG A 266 11.50 7.91 -9.28
N LYS A 267 11.52 8.56 -10.44
CA LYS A 267 12.62 8.40 -11.39
C LYS A 267 13.89 9.06 -10.87
N GLU A 268 15.02 8.72 -11.51
CA GLU A 268 16.26 9.47 -11.38
C GLU A 268 16.13 10.89 -11.89
#